data_ded0555cdbef37782901c65efe3d10e3
#
_entry.id   ded0555cdbef37782901c65efe3d10e3
#
_cell.length_a   1.000
_cell.length_b   1.000
_cell.length_c   1.000
_cell.angle_alpha   90.00
_cell.angle_beta   90.00
_cell.angle_gamma   90.00
#
_symmetry.space_group_name_H-M   'P 1'
#
loop_
_entity.id
_entity.type
_entity.pdbx_description
1 polymer ?
#
loop_
_entity_poly.entity_id
_entity_poly.type
_entity_poly.pdbx_seq_one_letter_code
_entity_poly.pdbx_strand_id
1 'polypeptide(L)'
;MLQFTSQSDFSEIYRIMQASFSDDEYRPYDEQLALFEEPEYRVYYMPAIGMERVGNHSTGNSTMHAAGFLAVWEFESFTYIEHFAVDPVLRNSGTGSAMLQELVRKYQKPICLEVELPEDELTRRRIGFYERNGFVFNEYPYIQPPISKGKSPVPLRIMTYGSAITQDTFEEMKRVLYQRVYKCTV
;
A
#
# COMPACT_ATOMS: atom_id res chain seq x y z
N MET A 1 -13.32 -5.16 10.09
CA MET A 1 -12.70 -3.92 10.64
C MET A 1 -11.19 -4.04 10.56
N LEU A 2 -10.51 -3.00 10.06
CA LEU A 2 -9.05 -2.94 9.98
C LEU A 2 -8.43 -3.02 11.39
N GLN A 3 -7.42 -3.86 11.52
CA GLN A 3 -6.65 -4.03 12.75
C GLN A 3 -5.20 -3.60 12.51
N PHE A 4 -4.53 -3.17 13.56
CA PHE A 4 -3.12 -2.81 13.51
C PHE A 4 -2.25 -4.08 13.53
N THR A 5 -1.24 -4.15 12.66
CA THR A 5 -0.29 -5.27 12.62
C THR A 5 0.89 -4.99 13.53
N SER A 6 1.25 -5.98 14.37
CA SER A 6 2.49 -5.94 15.14
C SER A 6 3.68 -6.46 14.31
N GLN A 7 4.91 -6.15 14.74
CA GLN A 7 6.12 -6.73 14.12
C GLN A 7 6.11 -8.26 14.15
N SER A 8 5.59 -8.88 15.22
CA SER A 8 5.54 -10.35 15.36
C SER A 8 4.63 -11.02 14.33
N ASP A 9 3.65 -10.29 13.78
CA ASP A 9 2.68 -10.81 12.82
C ASP A 9 3.02 -10.44 11.37
N PHE A 10 4.10 -9.67 11.16
CA PHE A 10 4.44 -9.12 9.85
C PHE A 10 4.75 -10.16 8.78
N SER A 11 5.20 -11.36 9.17
CA SER A 11 5.49 -12.44 8.22
C SER A 11 4.30 -12.82 7.32
N GLU A 12 3.07 -12.79 7.86
CA GLU A 12 1.85 -13.05 7.07
C GLU A 12 1.56 -11.91 6.09
N ILE A 13 1.78 -10.67 6.50
CA ILE A 13 1.65 -9.50 5.63
C ILE A 13 2.67 -9.57 4.49
N TYR A 14 3.93 -9.90 4.81
CA TYR A 14 4.99 -9.99 3.81
C TYR A 14 4.74 -11.11 2.79
N ARG A 15 4.15 -12.23 3.21
CA ARG A 15 3.69 -13.29 2.29
C ARG A 15 2.68 -12.76 1.26
N ILE A 16 1.68 -11.96 1.71
CA ILE A 16 0.70 -11.35 0.79
C ILE A 16 1.38 -10.33 -0.12
N MET A 17 2.33 -9.57 0.41
CA MET A 17 3.13 -8.60 -0.35
C MET A 17 3.86 -9.28 -1.50
N GLN A 18 4.64 -10.34 -1.23
CA GLN A 18 5.35 -11.11 -2.24
C GLN A 18 4.42 -11.73 -3.31
N ALA A 19 3.21 -12.14 -2.92
CA ALA A 19 2.22 -12.70 -3.85
C ALA A 19 1.48 -11.65 -4.70
N SER A 20 1.69 -10.35 -4.42
CA SER A 20 0.87 -9.27 -5.00
C SER A 20 1.66 -8.22 -5.77
N PHE A 21 2.95 -8.05 -5.50
CA PHE A 21 3.81 -7.02 -6.06
C PHE A 21 5.01 -7.64 -6.79
N SER A 22 5.52 -6.92 -7.77
CA SER A 22 6.79 -7.27 -8.43
C SER A 22 7.98 -7.00 -7.49
N ASP A 23 9.13 -7.61 -7.79
CA ASP A 23 10.31 -7.51 -6.93
C ASP A 23 10.83 -6.06 -6.78
N ASP A 24 10.61 -5.19 -7.74
CA ASP A 24 11.01 -3.79 -7.70
C ASP A 24 10.05 -2.88 -6.87
N GLU A 25 8.89 -3.41 -6.44
CA GLU A 25 7.86 -2.62 -5.77
C GLU A 25 7.86 -2.77 -4.23
N TYR A 26 8.67 -3.66 -3.65
CA TYR A 26 8.77 -3.81 -2.18
C TYR A 26 10.21 -4.06 -1.72
N ARG A 27 10.49 -3.75 -0.45
CA ARG A 27 11.81 -3.94 0.15
C ARG A 27 12.03 -5.39 0.58
N PRO A 28 13.29 -5.84 0.70
CA PRO A 28 13.62 -7.08 1.41
C PRO A 28 12.99 -7.12 2.81
N TYR A 29 12.73 -8.33 3.32
CA TYR A 29 11.99 -8.55 4.57
C TYR A 29 12.49 -7.71 5.75
N ASP A 30 13.80 -7.74 6.00
CA ASP A 30 14.39 -7.03 7.15
C ASP A 30 14.29 -5.49 7.00
N GLU A 31 14.45 -4.97 5.78
CA GLU A 31 14.28 -3.55 5.50
C GLU A 31 12.82 -3.11 5.63
N GLN A 32 11.87 -3.94 5.17
CA GLN A 32 10.44 -3.66 5.29
C GLN A 32 9.99 -3.75 6.76
N LEU A 33 10.51 -4.71 7.52
CA LEU A 33 10.26 -4.85 8.95
C LEU A 33 10.82 -3.66 9.75
N ALA A 34 11.99 -3.15 9.38
CA ALA A 34 12.60 -2.00 10.03
C ALA A 34 11.74 -0.71 9.94
N LEU A 35 10.83 -0.62 8.96
CA LEU A 35 9.92 0.53 8.85
C LEU A 35 8.94 0.65 10.04
N PHE A 36 8.73 -0.39 10.83
CA PHE A 36 7.93 -0.30 12.05
C PHE A 36 8.54 0.64 13.11
N GLU A 37 9.84 0.97 13.00
CA GLU A 37 10.51 1.97 13.84
C GLU A 37 10.26 3.41 13.37
N GLU A 38 9.76 3.60 12.12
CA GLU A 38 9.43 4.93 11.60
C GLU A 38 8.13 5.43 12.23
N PRO A 39 8.14 6.65 12.82
CA PRO A 39 6.99 7.14 13.58
C PRO A 39 5.73 7.38 12.74
N GLU A 40 5.88 7.58 11.43
CA GLU A 40 4.78 7.78 10.50
C GLU A 40 4.31 6.48 9.81
N TYR A 41 5.05 5.37 9.91
CA TYR A 41 4.68 4.13 9.21
C TYR A 41 3.70 3.28 10.01
N ARG A 42 2.64 2.79 9.35
CA ARG A 42 1.62 1.92 9.95
C ARG A 42 1.22 0.82 8.99
N VAL A 43 1.02 -0.37 9.52
CA VAL A 43 0.48 -1.50 8.76
C VAL A 43 -0.85 -1.94 9.37
N TYR A 44 -1.89 -1.95 8.55
CA TYR A 44 -3.22 -2.44 8.92
C TYR A 44 -3.54 -3.69 8.12
N TYR A 45 -4.31 -4.59 8.70
CA TYR A 45 -4.84 -5.76 8.00
C TYR A 45 -6.34 -5.91 8.23
N MET A 46 -7.00 -6.58 7.29
CA MET A 46 -8.36 -7.06 7.44
C MET A 46 -8.31 -8.54 7.80
N PRO A 47 -8.86 -8.97 8.95
CA PRO A 47 -8.90 -10.39 9.30
C PRO A 47 -9.69 -11.20 8.26
N ALA A 48 -9.19 -12.40 7.92
CA ALA A 48 -9.94 -13.38 7.15
C ALA A 48 -10.92 -14.10 8.09
N ILE A 49 -12.21 -13.88 7.90
CA ILE A 49 -13.25 -14.50 8.73
C ILE A 49 -13.52 -15.91 8.19
N GLY A 50 -13.44 -16.94 9.06
CA GLY A 50 -13.88 -18.32 8.76
C GLY A 50 -12.90 -19.19 7.97
N MET A 51 -11.65 -18.77 7.77
CA MET A 51 -10.60 -19.61 7.18
C MET A 51 -9.65 -20.13 8.26
N GLU A 52 -9.97 -21.30 8.84
CA GLU A 52 -8.95 -22.12 9.46
C GLU A 52 -8.07 -22.71 8.36
N ARG A 53 -6.76 -22.47 8.37
CA ARG A 53 -5.84 -23.18 7.50
C ARG A 53 -5.86 -24.67 7.85
N VAL A 54 -6.45 -25.47 6.98
CA VAL A 54 -6.21 -26.92 6.96
C VAL A 54 -4.82 -27.12 6.34
N GLY A 55 -3.82 -27.40 7.14
CA GLY A 55 -2.55 -27.89 6.63
C GLY A 55 -1.27 -27.37 7.28
N ASN A 56 -0.59 -28.28 7.96
CA ASN A 56 0.81 -28.35 8.38
C ASN A 56 1.34 -27.35 9.44
N HIS A 57 1.48 -27.92 10.62
CA HIS A 57 2.39 -27.48 11.68
C HIS A 57 3.83 -27.38 11.13
N SER A 58 4.35 -26.17 10.98
CA SER A 58 5.78 -25.91 10.99
C SER A 58 6.03 -24.48 11.43
N THR A 59 6.51 -24.34 12.68
CA THR A 59 7.35 -23.28 13.24
C THR A 59 6.96 -21.83 12.94
N GLY A 60 6.19 -21.23 13.83
CA GLY A 60 5.95 -19.80 13.92
C GLY A 60 4.56 -19.46 14.46
N ASN A 61 4.50 -18.96 15.67
CA ASN A 61 3.30 -18.72 16.46
C ASN A 61 2.46 -17.50 16.02
N SER A 62 2.26 -17.26 14.73
CA SER A 62 1.27 -16.25 14.30
C SER A 62 -0.05 -16.94 13.97
N THR A 63 -1.08 -16.68 14.79
CA THR A 63 -2.47 -17.10 14.53
C THR A 63 -3.20 -16.11 13.62
N MET A 64 -2.51 -15.07 13.14
CA MET A 64 -3.10 -14.05 12.29
C MET A 64 -3.32 -14.58 10.87
N HIS A 65 -4.56 -14.47 10.39
CA HIS A 65 -4.91 -14.69 8.98
C HIS A 65 -5.45 -13.39 8.41
N ALA A 66 -4.69 -12.79 7.48
CA ALA A 66 -5.07 -11.55 6.84
C ALA A 66 -5.78 -11.82 5.51
N ALA A 67 -6.96 -11.24 5.33
CA ALA A 67 -7.63 -11.19 4.03
C ALA A 67 -6.97 -10.17 3.09
N GLY A 68 -6.24 -9.23 3.63
CA GLY A 68 -5.48 -8.20 2.93
C GLY A 68 -4.85 -7.23 3.90
N PHE A 69 -4.01 -6.36 3.39
CA PHE A 69 -3.30 -5.36 4.21
C PHE A 69 -3.18 -4.00 3.50
N LEU A 70 -2.91 -2.98 4.30
CA LEU A 70 -2.57 -1.61 3.91
C LEU A 70 -1.33 -1.20 4.70
N ALA A 71 -0.27 -0.85 4.00
CA ALA A 71 0.89 -0.19 4.57
C ALA A 71 0.83 1.29 4.22
N VAL A 72 0.83 2.15 5.23
CA VAL A 72 0.60 3.59 5.05
C VAL A 72 1.64 4.42 5.78
N TRP A 73 1.88 5.62 5.27
CA TRP A 73 2.66 6.68 5.90
C TRP A 73 1.73 7.82 6.29
N GLU A 74 1.74 8.19 7.57
CA GLU A 74 0.87 9.21 8.17
C GLU A 74 1.62 10.55 8.29
N PHE A 75 1.77 11.27 7.19
CA PHE A 75 2.37 12.60 7.25
C PHE A 75 1.40 13.64 7.82
N GLU A 76 1.89 14.79 8.22
CA GLU A 76 1.07 15.88 8.78
C GLU A 76 0.00 16.34 7.78
N SER A 77 0.38 16.58 6.53
CA SER A 77 -0.50 17.13 5.48
C SER A 77 -1.32 16.08 4.71
N PHE A 78 -0.89 14.82 4.66
CA PHE A 78 -1.59 13.74 3.93
C PHE A 78 -1.23 12.36 4.47
N THR A 79 -1.99 11.35 4.06
CA THR A 79 -1.67 9.93 4.24
C THR A 79 -1.31 9.33 2.89
N TYR A 80 -0.20 8.60 2.83
CA TYR A 80 0.23 7.87 1.64
C TYR A 80 0.03 6.37 1.85
N ILE A 81 -0.67 5.72 0.93
CA ILE A 81 -0.79 4.25 0.87
C ILE A 81 0.37 3.75 0.02
N GLU A 82 1.39 3.19 0.67
CA GLU A 82 2.57 2.62 -0.01
C GLU A 82 2.25 1.26 -0.61
N HIS A 83 1.63 0.37 0.17
CA HIS A 83 1.21 -0.94 -0.30
C HIS A 83 -0.23 -1.22 0.09
N PHE A 84 -0.98 -1.77 -0.85
CA PHE A 84 -2.33 -2.27 -0.62
C PHE A 84 -2.57 -3.54 -1.41
N ALA A 85 -2.86 -4.63 -0.72
CA ALA A 85 -3.18 -5.88 -1.37
C ALA A 85 -4.26 -6.67 -0.62
N VAL A 86 -5.07 -7.39 -1.39
CA VAL A 86 -5.97 -8.45 -0.91
C VAL A 86 -5.33 -9.79 -1.27
N ASP A 87 -5.34 -10.72 -0.33
CA ASP A 87 -4.84 -12.08 -0.58
C ASP A 87 -5.45 -12.62 -1.89
N PRO A 88 -4.63 -13.13 -2.82
CA PRO A 88 -5.09 -13.57 -4.13
C PRO A 88 -6.32 -14.50 -4.10
N VAL A 89 -6.41 -15.37 -3.09
CA VAL A 89 -7.54 -16.30 -2.94
C VAL A 89 -8.84 -15.64 -2.47
N LEU A 90 -8.77 -14.41 -1.96
CA LEU A 90 -9.91 -13.63 -1.45
C LEU A 90 -10.27 -12.43 -2.32
N ARG A 91 -9.65 -12.30 -3.48
CA ARG A 91 -9.97 -11.20 -4.43
C ARG A 91 -11.40 -11.33 -4.96
N ASN A 92 -11.93 -10.23 -5.48
CA ASN A 92 -13.29 -10.10 -6.02
C ASN A 92 -14.44 -10.34 -5.00
N SER A 93 -14.16 -10.34 -3.71
CA SER A 93 -15.13 -10.47 -2.60
C SER A 93 -15.64 -9.14 -2.03
N GLY A 94 -15.19 -8.00 -2.57
CA GLY A 94 -15.47 -6.67 -2.00
C GLY A 94 -14.53 -6.26 -0.85
N THR A 95 -13.65 -7.16 -0.40
CA THR A 95 -12.69 -6.91 0.70
C THR A 95 -11.85 -5.65 0.47
N GLY A 96 -11.30 -5.49 -0.74
CA GLY A 96 -10.47 -4.32 -1.05
C GLY A 96 -11.23 -3.00 -0.91
N SER A 97 -12.46 -2.90 -1.42
CA SER A 97 -13.29 -1.71 -1.27
C SER A 97 -13.64 -1.43 0.19
N ALA A 98 -13.95 -2.46 0.98
CA ALA A 98 -14.22 -2.32 2.40
C ALA A 98 -13.00 -1.78 3.15
N MET A 99 -11.79 -2.26 2.84
CA MET A 99 -10.53 -1.80 3.43
C MET A 99 -10.25 -0.32 3.12
N LEU A 100 -10.39 0.10 1.84
CA LEU A 100 -10.21 1.50 1.46
C LEU A 100 -11.23 2.42 2.14
N GLN A 101 -12.50 2.02 2.20
CA GLN A 101 -13.55 2.80 2.86
C GLN A 101 -13.28 2.95 4.37
N GLU A 102 -12.77 1.92 5.04
CA GLU A 102 -12.39 2.02 6.46
C GLU A 102 -11.19 2.93 6.65
N LEU A 103 -10.19 2.86 5.76
CA LEU A 103 -9.03 3.74 5.80
C LEU A 103 -9.43 5.20 5.62
N VAL A 104 -10.28 5.49 4.63
CA VAL A 104 -10.78 6.85 4.36
C VAL A 104 -11.55 7.41 5.55
N ARG A 105 -12.38 6.59 6.20
CA ARG A 105 -13.10 7.03 7.43
C ARG A 105 -12.17 7.30 8.60
N LYS A 106 -11.04 6.58 8.67
CA LYS A 106 -10.03 6.76 9.72
C LYS A 106 -9.26 8.06 9.56
N TYR A 107 -8.87 8.40 8.33
CA TYR A 107 -8.03 9.55 8.04
C TYR A 107 -8.85 10.68 7.41
N GLN A 108 -9.17 11.70 8.21
CA GLN A 108 -9.90 12.90 7.77
C GLN A 108 -8.96 13.94 7.14
N LYS A 109 -8.05 13.50 6.26
CA LYS A 109 -7.08 14.32 5.53
C LYS A 109 -6.85 13.73 4.14
N PRO A 110 -6.19 14.47 3.22
CA PRO A 110 -5.89 13.95 1.89
C PRO A 110 -5.20 12.59 1.94
N ILE A 111 -5.63 11.67 1.08
CA ILE A 111 -5.02 10.34 0.93
C ILE A 111 -4.53 10.20 -0.51
N CYS A 112 -3.30 9.73 -0.69
CA CYS A 112 -2.76 9.43 -2.00
C CYS A 112 -2.18 8.02 -2.06
N LEU A 113 -2.01 7.52 -3.28
CA LEU A 113 -1.33 6.27 -3.60
C LEU A 113 -0.67 6.36 -4.97
N GLU A 114 0.24 5.46 -5.25
CA GLU A 114 0.90 5.32 -6.53
C GLU A 114 0.27 4.20 -7.35
N VAL A 115 0.16 4.40 -8.67
CA VAL A 115 -0.34 3.40 -9.61
C VAL A 115 0.53 3.36 -10.86
N GLU A 116 0.61 2.20 -11.48
CA GLU A 116 1.25 2.02 -12.78
C GLU A 116 0.51 2.79 -13.88
N LEU A 117 1.22 3.07 -14.97
CA LEU A 117 0.62 3.66 -16.17
C LEU A 117 -0.46 2.72 -16.76
N PRO A 118 -1.55 3.25 -17.37
CA PRO A 118 -2.65 2.44 -17.92
C PRO A 118 -2.28 1.79 -19.26
N GLU A 119 -1.17 1.08 -19.32
CA GLU A 119 -0.61 0.52 -20.55
C GLU A 119 -1.31 -0.78 -20.96
N ASP A 120 -1.71 -1.60 -19.99
CA ASP A 120 -2.37 -2.88 -20.23
C ASP A 120 -3.76 -2.99 -19.56
N GLU A 121 -4.42 -4.13 -19.71
CA GLU A 121 -5.75 -4.35 -19.14
C GLU A 121 -5.71 -4.44 -17.60
N LEU A 122 -4.65 -5.02 -17.02
CA LEU A 122 -4.53 -5.20 -15.59
C LEU A 122 -4.35 -3.85 -14.88
N THR A 123 -3.46 -3.00 -15.40
CA THR A 123 -3.20 -1.66 -14.88
C THR A 123 -4.44 -0.77 -15.01
N ARG A 124 -5.15 -0.81 -16.15
CA ARG A 124 -6.44 -0.11 -16.33
C ARG A 124 -7.51 -0.60 -15.36
N ARG A 125 -7.60 -1.90 -15.10
CA ARG A 125 -8.54 -2.46 -14.11
C ARG A 125 -8.22 -2.01 -12.69
N ARG A 126 -6.93 -1.90 -12.34
CA ARG A 126 -6.46 -1.40 -11.04
C ARG A 126 -6.81 0.07 -10.86
N ILE A 127 -6.54 0.92 -11.83
CA ILE A 127 -6.95 2.34 -11.83
C ILE A 127 -8.47 2.45 -11.68
N GLY A 128 -9.25 1.74 -12.50
CA GLY A 128 -10.71 1.74 -12.41
C GLY A 128 -11.25 1.22 -11.08
N PHE A 129 -10.53 0.33 -10.39
CA PHE A 129 -10.88 -0.07 -9.03
C PHE A 129 -10.73 1.11 -8.06
N TYR A 130 -9.63 1.86 -8.12
CA TYR A 130 -9.43 3.04 -7.26
C TYR A 130 -10.43 4.15 -7.58
N GLU A 131 -10.72 4.41 -8.86
CA GLU A 131 -11.72 5.39 -9.28
C GLU A 131 -13.11 5.08 -8.70
N ARG A 132 -13.56 3.81 -8.77
CA ARG A 132 -14.83 3.38 -8.14
C ARG A 132 -14.83 3.49 -6.63
N ASN A 133 -13.66 3.59 -6.00
CA ASN A 133 -13.50 3.84 -4.56
C ASN A 133 -13.21 5.30 -4.22
N GLY A 134 -13.44 6.22 -5.18
CA GLY A 134 -13.39 7.67 -4.96
C GLY A 134 -12.01 8.32 -5.14
N PHE A 135 -11.05 7.61 -5.72
CA PHE A 135 -9.76 8.19 -6.07
C PHE A 135 -9.79 8.80 -7.47
N VAL A 136 -9.02 9.86 -7.68
CA VAL A 136 -8.86 10.57 -8.94
C VAL A 136 -7.44 10.39 -9.46
N PHE A 137 -7.31 10.01 -10.71
CA PHE A 137 -6.03 9.87 -11.41
C PHE A 137 -5.47 11.26 -11.76
N ASN A 138 -4.22 11.54 -11.37
CA ASN A 138 -3.54 12.79 -11.70
C ASN A 138 -2.48 12.53 -12.80
N GLU A 139 -2.53 13.31 -13.87
CA GLU A 139 -1.71 13.13 -15.08
C GLU A 139 -0.23 13.55 -14.91
N TYR A 140 0.16 14.09 -13.76
CA TYR A 140 1.53 14.57 -13.53
C TYR A 140 2.54 13.43 -13.63
N PRO A 141 3.62 13.59 -14.42
CA PRO A 141 4.68 12.59 -14.50
C PRO A 141 5.35 12.34 -13.16
N TYR A 142 5.38 11.08 -12.76
CA TYR A 142 5.97 10.64 -11.50
C TYR A 142 6.84 9.40 -11.73
N ILE A 143 8.00 9.37 -11.10
CA ILE A 143 8.87 8.19 -11.08
C ILE A 143 9.12 7.83 -9.61
N GLN A 144 8.69 6.65 -9.22
CA GLN A 144 9.07 6.09 -7.92
C GLN A 144 10.58 5.85 -7.93
N PRO A 145 11.35 6.44 -7.01
CA PRO A 145 12.76 6.09 -6.85
C PRO A 145 12.92 4.61 -6.45
N PRO A 146 14.11 4.03 -6.65
CA PRO A 146 14.38 2.68 -6.16
C PRO A 146 14.00 2.55 -4.68
N ILE A 147 13.10 1.61 -4.37
CA ILE A 147 12.55 1.43 -3.01
C ILE A 147 13.59 0.83 -2.03
N SER A 148 14.64 0.21 -2.57
CA SER A 148 15.77 -0.37 -1.84
C SER A 148 16.99 -0.47 -2.76
N LYS A 149 18.18 -0.74 -2.18
CA LYS A 149 19.42 -0.90 -2.94
C LYS A 149 19.29 -2.06 -3.92
N GLY A 150 19.61 -1.79 -5.19
CA GLY A 150 19.57 -2.79 -6.28
C GLY A 150 18.22 -2.95 -6.94
N LYS A 151 17.19 -2.20 -6.50
CA LYS A 151 15.89 -2.11 -7.17
C LYS A 151 15.91 -1.05 -8.27
N SER A 152 14.96 -1.12 -9.19
CA SER A 152 14.82 -0.19 -10.29
C SER A 152 13.85 0.95 -9.97
N PRO A 153 14.00 2.15 -10.56
CA PRO A 153 12.97 3.17 -10.52
C PRO A 153 11.77 2.72 -11.36
N VAL A 154 10.55 3.05 -10.91
CA VAL A 154 9.31 2.65 -11.57
C VAL A 154 8.52 3.87 -12.03
N PRO A 155 8.17 4.00 -13.34
CA PRO A 155 7.28 5.05 -13.82
C PRO A 155 5.85 4.82 -13.30
N LEU A 156 5.33 5.76 -12.53
CA LEU A 156 4.01 5.67 -11.91
C LEU A 156 3.19 6.95 -12.12
N ARG A 157 1.98 6.98 -11.57
CA ARG A 157 1.15 8.16 -11.37
C ARG A 157 0.63 8.19 -9.93
N ILE A 158 0.31 9.38 -9.45
CA ILE A 158 -0.33 9.55 -8.15
C ILE A 158 -1.84 9.65 -8.33
N MET A 159 -2.60 8.83 -7.61
CA MET A 159 -4.03 9.01 -7.43
C MET A 159 -4.32 9.61 -6.05
N THR A 160 -5.33 10.46 -5.97
CA THR A 160 -5.74 11.15 -4.73
C THR A 160 -7.21 10.93 -4.43
N TYR A 161 -7.55 10.70 -3.17
CA TYR A 161 -8.95 10.50 -2.76
C TYR A 161 -9.72 11.82 -2.78
N GLY A 162 -10.91 11.80 -3.37
CA GLY A 162 -11.91 12.87 -3.38
C GLY A 162 -11.78 13.83 -4.57
N SER A 163 -10.61 14.36 -4.87
CA SER A 163 -10.43 15.33 -5.96
C SER A 163 -9.03 15.26 -6.59
N ALA A 164 -8.94 15.75 -7.82
CA ALA A 164 -7.65 16.03 -8.45
C ALA A 164 -6.91 17.14 -7.68
N ILE A 165 -5.58 17.11 -7.74
CA ILE A 165 -4.73 18.09 -7.07
C ILE A 165 -4.11 19.06 -8.07
N THR A 166 -3.64 20.21 -7.57
CA THR A 166 -2.86 21.16 -8.37
C THR A 166 -1.43 20.67 -8.56
N GLN A 167 -0.71 21.25 -9.53
CA GLN A 167 0.71 20.94 -9.72
C GLN A 167 1.55 21.24 -8.48
N ASP A 168 1.28 22.35 -7.80
CA ASP A 168 2.01 22.73 -6.58
C ASP A 168 1.81 21.69 -5.48
N THR A 169 0.58 21.22 -5.27
CA THR A 169 0.26 20.15 -4.31
C THR A 169 0.94 18.83 -4.69
N PHE A 170 0.98 18.51 -5.98
CA PHE A 170 1.68 17.32 -6.48
C PHE A 170 3.18 17.39 -6.19
N GLU A 171 3.84 18.52 -6.49
CA GLU A 171 5.28 18.68 -6.25
C GLU A 171 5.62 18.64 -4.75
N GLU A 172 4.74 19.17 -3.90
CA GLU A 172 4.90 19.06 -2.44
C GLU A 172 4.78 17.61 -1.97
N MET A 173 3.76 16.88 -2.39
CA MET A 173 3.58 15.45 -2.08
C MET A 173 4.79 14.64 -2.55
N LYS A 174 5.19 14.80 -3.79
CA LYS A 174 6.35 14.13 -4.39
C LYS A 174 7.62 14.39 -3.58
N ARG A 175 7.88 15.63 -3.18
CA ARG A 175 9.04 16.00 -2.34
C ARG A 175 9.02 15.25 -1.01
N VAL A 176 7.88 15.19 -0.34
CA VAL A 176 7.73 14.45 0.92
C VAL A 176 7.96 12.95 0.71
N LEU A 177 7.38 12.35 -0.32
CA LEU A 177 7.57 10.93 -0.65
C LEU A 177 9.05 10.62 -0.91
N TYR A 178 9.71 11.42 -1.74
CA TYR A 178 11.13 11.24 -2.05
C TYR A 178 12.02 11.32 -0.81
N GLN A 179 11.80 12.30 0.06
CA GLN A 179 12.61 12.50 1.26
C GLN A 179 12.31 11.51 2.38
N ARG A 180 11.02 11.20 2.63
CA ARG A 180 10.62 10.45 3.82
C ARG A 180 10.46 8.95 3.55
N VAL A 181 9.94 8.55 2.40
CA VAL A 181 9.71 7.15 2.03
C VAL A 181 10.93 6.55 1.32
N TYR A 182 11.40 7.23 0.28
CA TYR A 182 12.49 6.73 -0.57
C TYR A 182 13.88 7.18 -0.13
N LYS A 183 13.97 8.08 0.88
CA LYS A 183 15.22 8.60 1.44
C LYS A 183 16.17 9.21 0.38
N CYS A 184 15.59 9.76 -0.70
CA CYS A 184 16.35 10.44 -1.74
C CYS A 184 16.69 11.88 -1.33
N THR A 185 17.93 12.30 -1.62
CA THR A 185 18.29 13.72 -1.56
C THR A 185 17.72 14.39 -2.83
N VAL A 186 16.78 15.32 -2.67
CA VAL A 186 16.22 16.13 -3.76
C VAL A 186 17.04 17.38 -3.89
#